data_b567b250d16c3b771126824e360ff63a
#
_entry.id   b567b250d16c3b771126824e360ff63a
#
_cell.length_a   1.000
_cell.length_b   1.000
_cell.length_c   1.000
_cell.angle_alpha   90.00
_cell.angle_beta   90.00
_cell.angle_gamma   90.00
#
_symmetry.space_group_name_H-M   'P 1'
#
loop_
_entity.id
_entity.type
_entity.pdbx_description
1 polymer ?
#
loop_
_entity_poly.entity_id
_entity_poly.type
_entity_poly.pdbx_seq_one_letter_code
_entity_poly.pdbx_strand_id
1 'polypeptide(L)'
;GTWSGKLDLQSTKLALVFHLDGDNPTMDSPDQGAKGIPIEVARTATGSITINIPSVAAKYEGQWLIKQIVGTFTQMGASLPLTLTPGEEKLNRPQTPKGPFPYRQEEVTFANGNAVLKGTLTMPENCSRNTPALIMVTGSGLQNRDEELFEHKPFAVIADALARAGIAALRY
;
A
#
# COMPACT_ATOMS: atom_id res chain seq x y z
N GLY A 1 -18.92 5.58 2.02
CA GLY A 1 -17.80 5.02 2.80
C GLY A 1 -16.91 4.14 1.98
N THR A 2 -15.78 3.80 2.56
CA THR A 2 -14.84 2.83 2.01
C THR A 2 -15.23 1.43 2.48
N TRP A 3 -15.18 0.48 1.58
CA TRP A 3 -15.53 -0.92 1.79
C TRP A 3 -14.44 -1.82 1.21
N SER A 4 -14.06 -2.87 1.90
CA SER A 4 -13.03 -3.77 1.43
C SER A 4 -13.37 -5.24 1.65
N GLY A 5 -12.78 -6.10 0.83
CA GLY A 5 -12.91 -7.54 0.92
C GLY A 5 -11.80 -8.26 0.18
N LYS A 6 -11.72 -9.57 0.37
CA LYS A 6 -10.72 -10.42 -0.29
C LYS A 6 -11.38 -11.44 -1.18
N LEU A 7 -11.01 -11.44 -2.45
CA LEU A 7 -11.31 -12.51 -3.38
C LEU A 7 -10.39 -13.70 -3.11
N ASP A 8 -10.97 -14.88 -2.98
CA ASP A 8 -10.22 -16.11 -2.85
C ASP A 8 -9.98 -16.73 -4.23
N LEU A 9 -8.74 -16.70 -4.69
CA LEU A 9 -8.30 -17.23 -5.99
C LEU A 9 -7.69 -18.63 -5.87
N GLN A 10 -8.03 -19.41 -4.83
CA GLN A 10 -7.52 -20.73 -4.50
C GLN A 10 -6.05 -20.73 -4.02
N SER A 11 -5.13 -20.17 -4.80
CA SER A 11 -3.70 -20.10 -4.46
C SER A 11 -3.30 -18.82 -3.72
N THR A 12 -4.10 -17.77 -3.82
CA THR A 12 -3.85 -16.46 -3.20
C THR A 12 -5.16 -15.72 -2.94
N LYS A 13 -5.11 -14.70 -2.09
CA LYS A 13 -6.23 -13.80 -1.85
C LYS A 13 -5.89 -12.44 -2.40
N LEU A 14 -6.82 -11.85 -3.14
CA LEU A 14 -6.70 -10.54 -3.74
C LEU A 14 -7.58 -9.55 -2.97
N ALA A 15 -6.96 -8.56 -2.36
CA ALA A 15 -7.68 -7.49 -1.68
C ALA A 15 -8.27 -6.50 -2.70
N LEU A 16 -9.54 -6.16 -2.50
CA LEU A 16 -10.23 -5.11 -3.25
C LEU A 16 -10.79 -4.09 -2.26
N VAL A 17 -10.61 -2.81 -2.58
CA VAL A 17 -11.10 -1.68 -1.79
C VAL A 17 -11.99 -0.83 -2.68
N PHE A 18 -13.22 -0.57 -2.25
CA PHE A 18 -14.20 0.22 -2.98
C PHE A 18 -14.48 1.52 -2.22
N HIS A 19 -14.22 2.65 -2.86
CA HIS A 19 -14.53 3.98 -2.36
C HIS A 19 -15.87 4.40 -2.97
N LEU A 20 -16.95 4.17 -2.24
CA LEU A 20 -18.33 4.30 -2.74
C LEU A 20 -18.95 5.67 -2.50
N ASP A 21 -18.23 6.63 -1.94
CA ASP A 21 -18.69 7.98 -1.66
C ASP A 21 -18.32 8.96 -2.78
N GLY A 22 -19.10 10.04 -2.86
CA GLY A 22 -18.85 11.12 -3.80
C GLY A 22 -19.32 10.81 -5.23
N ASP A 23 -19.07 11.77 -6.11
CA ASP A 23 -19.52 11.73 -7.51
C ASP A 23 -18.62 10.88 -8.41
N ASN A 24 -17.42 10.53 -7.94
CA ASN A 24 -16.43 9.75 -8.68
C ASN A 24 -15.98 8.54 -7.85
N PRO A 25 -16.81 7.50 -7.72
CA PRO A 25 -16.42 6.31 -6.96
C PRO A 25 -15.29 5.57 -7.67
N THR A 26 -14.41 4.95 -6.85
CA THR A 26 -13.23 4.24 -7.36
C THR A 26 -13.03 2.89 -6.65
N MET A 27 -12.23 2.04 -7.28
CA MET A 27 -11.75 0.79 -6.69
C MET A 27 -10.22 0.77 -6.69
N ASP A 28 -9.66 0.24 -5.62
CA ASP A 28 -8.23 -0.09 -5.52
C ASP A 28 -8.05 -1.61 -5.48
N SER A 29 -6.94 -2.08 -6.03
CA SER A 29 -6.43 -3.43 -5.86
C SER A 29 -5.02 -3.37 -5.28
N PRO A 30 -4.87 -3.30 -3.94
CA PRO A 30 -3.59 -3.06 -3.29
C PRO A 30 -2.53 -4.10 -3.62
N ASP A 31 -2.91 -5.38 -3.71
CA ASP A 31 -1.99 -6.48 -4.06
C ASP A 31 -1.48 -6.42 -5.50
N GLN A 32 -2.14 -5.66 -6.36
CA GLN A 32 -1.76 -5.43 -7.76
C GLN A 32 -1.19 -4.02 -7.99
N GLY A 33 -1.09 -3.19 -6.93
CA GLY A 33 -0.64 -1.80 -7.02
C GLY A 33 -1.54 -0.87 -7.79
N ALA A 34 -2.76 -1.30 -8.10
CA ALA A 34 -3.72 -0.48 -8.83
C ALA A 34 -4.53 0.37 -7.84
N LYS A 35 -4.64 1.68 -8.13
CA LYS A 35 -5.39 2.64 -7.30
C LYS A 35 -6.24 3.55 -8.18
N GLY A 36 -7.38 3.98 -7.63
CA GLY A 36 -8.24 4.96 -8.26
C GLY A 36 -8.90 4.48 -9.55
N ILE A 37 -9.12 3.18 -9.72
CA ILE A 37 -9.83 2.63 -10.89
C ILE A 37 -11.26 3.15 -10.87
N PRO A 38 -11.73 3.89 -11.90
CA PRO A 38 -13.11 4.38 -11.95
C PRO A 38 -14.12 3.24 -11.96
N ILE A 39 -15.19 3.38 -11.20
CA ILE A 39 -16.28 2.43 -11.14
C ILE A 39 -17.62 3.12 -11.28
N GLU A 40 -18.63 2.36 -11.72
CA GLU A 40 -20.03 2.80 -11.78
C GLU A 40 -20.83 2.06 -10.72
N VAL A 41 -21.56 2.80 -9.91
CA VAL A 41 -22.30 2.22 -8.77
C VAL A 41 -23.81 2.49 -8.95
N ALA A 42 -24.57 1.43 -8.97
CA ALA A 42 -26.04 1.48 -8.93
C ALA A 42 -26.56 0.84 -7.62
N ARG A 43 -27.52 1.50 -6.98
CA ARG A 43 -28.15 1.03 -5.74
C ARG A 43 -29.66 1.05 -5.88
N THR A 44 -30.33 0.06 -5.31
CA THR A 44 -31.78 0.00 -5.25
C THR A 44 -32.29 0.34 -3.84
N ALA A 45 -33.55 0.74 -3.75
CA ALA A 45 -34.21 0.97 -2.47
C ALA A 45 -34.30 -0.31 -1.60
N THR A 46 -34.22 -1.48 -2.21
CA THR A 46 -34.23 -2.79 -1.52
C THR A 46 -32.87 -3.22 -0.99
N GLY A 47 -31.82 -2.37 -1.15
CA GLY A 47 -30.47 -2.63 -0.65
C GLY A 47 -29.60 -3.45 -1.58
N SER A 48 -30.01 -3.71 -2.83
CA SER A 48 -29.12 -4.31 -3.81
C SER A 48 -28.12 -3.27 -4.32
N ILE A 49 -26.90 -3.70 -4.54
CA ILE A 49 -25.81 -2.88 -5.11
C ILE A 49 -25.22 -3.60 -6.33
N THR A 50 -24.99 -2.85 -7.38
CA THR A 50 -24.23 -3.28 -8.56
C THR A 50 -23.08 -2.32 -8.75
N ILE A 51 -21.87 -2.85 -8.91
CA ILE A 51 -20.67 -2.09 -9.19
C ILE A 51 -20.07 -2.63 -10.49
N ASN A 52 -19.98 -1.78 -11.52
CA ASN A 52 -19.29 -2.11 -12.75
C ASN A 52 -17.89 -1.50 -12.73
N ILE A 53 -16.91 -2.25 -13.20
CA ILE A 53 -15.52 -1.85 -13.34
C ILE A 53 -15.12 -1.99 -14.81
N PRO A 54 -15.46 -1.00 -15.67
CA PRO A 54 -15.34 -1.15 -17.13
C PRO A 54 -13.92 -1.42 -17.62
N SER A 55 -12.93 -0.77 -17.00
CA SER A 55 -11.51 -0.87 -17.41
C SER A 55 -10.92 -2.28 -17.32
N VAL A 56 -11.51 -3.14 -16.49
CA VAL A 56 -11.06 -4.53 -16.29
C VAL A 56 -12.17 -5.55 -16.62
N ALA A 57 -13.26 -5.10 -17.25
CA ALA A 57 -14.43 -5.90 -17.61
C ALA A 57 -14.94 -6.76 -16.43
N ALA A 58 -15.04 -6.15 -15.25
CA ALA A 58 -15.50 -6.81 -14.05
C ALA A 58 -16.79 -6.19 -13.51
N LYS A 59 -17.53 -6.99 -12.74
CA LYS A 59 -18.78 -6.59 -12.10
C LYS A 59 -18.87 -7.20 -10.70
N TYR A 60 -19.39 -6.43 -9.77
CA TYR A 60 -19.79 -6.92 -8.45
C TYR A 60 -21.30 -6.71 -8.28
N GLU A 61 -22.00 -7.74 -7.84
CA GLU A 61 -23.43 -7.70 -7.51
C GLU A 61 -23.62 -8.21 -6.09
N GLY A 62 -24.22 -7.41 -5.23
CA GLY A 62 -24.37 -7.75 -3.83
C GLY A 62 -25.62 -7.17 -3.17
N GLN A 63 -25.84 -7.62 -1.95
CA GLN A 63 -26.89 -7.15 -1.07
C GLN A 63 -26.27 -6.45 0.14
N TRP A 64 -26.72 -5.21 0.38
CA TRP A 64 -26.30 -4.42 1.52
C TRP A 64 -26.99 -4.91 2.78
N LEU A 65 -26.21 -5.35 3.75
CA LEU A 65 -26.64 -5.73 5.08
C LEU A 65 -26.13 -4.69 6.10
N ILE A 66 -26.52 -4.80 7.37
CA ILE A 66 -26.22 -3.78 8.38
C ILE A 66 -24.73 -3.45 8.51
N LYS A 67 -23.86 -4.48 8.42
CA LYS A 67 -22.40 -4.32 8.63
C LYS A 67 -21.55 -4.88 7.49
N GLN A 68 -22.14 -5.29 6.39
CA GLN A 68 -21.43 -5.91 5.28
C GLN A 68 -22.24 -5.82 4.00
N ILE A 69 -21.57 -5.96 2.86
CA ILE A 69 -22.20 -6.19 1.56
C ILE A 69 -21.78 -7.58 1.12
N VAL A 70 -22.75 -8.47 0.95
CA VAL A 70 -22.49 -9.85 0.53
C VAL A 70 -22.87 -10.01 -0.93
N GLY A 71 -21.97 -10.51 -1.75
CA GLY A 71 -22.24 -10.61 -3.17
C GLY A 71 -21.23 -11.49 -3.92
N THR A 72 -21.25 -11.29 -5.23
CA THR A 72 -20.43 -12.04 -6.18
C THR A 72 -19.65 -11.06 -7.06
N PHE A 73 -18.36 -11.28 -7.18
CA PHE A 73 -17.49 -10.60 -8.11
C PHE A 73 -17.31 -11.46 -9.35
N THR A 74 -17.59 -10.91 -10.51
CA THR A 74 -17.50 -11.61 -11.80
C THR A 74 -16.50 -10.91 -12.70
N GLN A 75 -15.55 -11.66 -13.24
CA GLN A 75 -14.57 -11.16 -14.20
C GLN A 75 -14.19 -12.29 -15.18
N MET A 76 -14.14 -11.99 -16.47
CA MET A 76 -13.73 -12.92 -17.54
C MET A 76 -14.48 -14.28 -17.48
N GLY A 77 -15.75 -14.27 -17.09
CA GLY A 77 -16.57 -15.47 -16.97
C GLY A 77 -16.41 -16.25 -15.66
N ALA A 78 -15.45 -15.90 -14.83
CA ALA A 78 -15.31 -16.45 -13.48
C ALA A 78 -16.17 -15.63 -12.49
N SER A 79 -16.87 -16.32 -11.59
CA SER A 79 -17.69 -15.73 -10.53
C SER A 79 -17.20 -16.22 -9.17
N LEU A 80 -16.84 -15.30 -8.29
CA LEU A 80 -16.29 -15.58 -6.98
C LEU A 80 -17.09 -14.86 -5.89
N PRO A 81 -17.38 -15.51 -4.77
CA PRO A 81 -18.03 -14.84 -3.65
C PRO A 81 -17.11 -13.76 -3.09
N LEU A 82 -17.68 -12.60 -2.79
CA LEU A 82 -16.95 -11.49 -2.17
C LEU A 82 -17.85 -10.81 -1.14
N THR A 83 -17.41 -10.81 0.10
CA THR A 83 -18.03 -10.04 1.17
C THR A 83 -17.21 -8.79 1.42
N LEU A 84 -17.85 -7.63 1.38
CA LEU A 84 -17.25 -6.35 1.70
C LEU A 84 -17.62 -5.93 3.12
N THR A 85 -16.65 -5.47 3.88
CA THR A 85 -16.81 -4.89 5.21
C THR A 85 -16.39 -3.42 5.21
N PRO A 86 -16.93 -2.58 6.12
CA PRO A 86 -16.54 -1.19 6.21
C PRO A 86 -15.06 -1.04 6.57
N GLY A 87 -14.40 -0.08 5.93
CA GLY A 87 -13.01 0.24 6.15
C GLY A 87 -12.10 -0.15 4.98
N GLU A 88 -10.85 0.24 5.09
CA GLU A 88 -9.82 -0.06 4.11
C GLU A 88 -9.04 -1.30 4.53
N GLU A 89 -8.90 -2.25 3.64
CA GLU A 89 -7.99 -3.37 3.83
C GLU A 89 -6.56 -2.86 3.68
N LYS A 90 -5.81 -2.89 4.77
CA LYS A 90 -4.38 -2.53 4.75
C LYS A 90 -3.53 -3.74 4.49
N LEU A 91 -2.54 -3.59 3.63
CA LEU A 91 -1.54 -4.63 3.41
C LEU A 91 -0.77 -4.89 4.72
N ASN A 92 -0.68 -6.14 5.11
CA ASN A 92 0.13 -6.51 6.27
C ASN A 92 1.61 -6.52 5.87
N ARG A 93 2.35 -5.52 6.36
CA ARG A 93 3.80 -5.37 6.16
C ARG A 93 4.53 -5.46 7.50
N PRO A 94 4.62 -6.66 8.10
CA PRO A 94 5.19 -6.82 9.45
C PRO A 94 6.68 -6.46 9.52
N GLN A 95 7.38 -6.47 8.39
CA GLN A 95 8.80 -6.11 8.30
C GLN A 95 9.05 -4.60 8.39
N THR A 96 8.04 -3.75 8.09
CA THR A 96 8.21 -2.30 8.16
C THR A 96 8.55 -1.89 9.60
N PRO A 97 9.70 -1.25 9.83
CA PRO A 97 10.14 -0.89 11.16
C PRO A 97 9.17 0.07 11.85
N LYS A 98 8.89 -0.18 13.11
CA LYS A 98 8.04 0.68 13.95
C LYS A 98 8.81 1.09 15.20
N GLY A 99 8.71 2.38 15.55
CA GLY A 99 9.33 2.91 16.76
C GLY A 99 8.67 2.40 18.07
N PRO A 100 9.33 2.58 19.21
CA PRO A 100 10.59 3.32 19.36
C PRO A 100 11.80 2.54 18.82
N PHE A 101 12.76 3.29 18.22
CA PHE A 101 13.97 2.70 17.64
C PHE A 101 15.15 2.76 18.62
N PRO A 102 16.02 1.72 18.66
CA PRO A 102 17.26 1.74 19.45
C PRO A 102 18.41 2.45 18.70
N TYR A 103 18.09 3.36 17.78
CA TYR A 103 19.03 4.10 16.95
C TYR A 103 18.42 5.46 16.58
N ARG A 104 19.25 6.39 16.08
CA ARG A 104 18.77 7.72 15.66
C ARG A 104 18.45 7.74 14.18
N GLN A 105 17.46 8.56 13.81
CA GLN A 105 17.16 8.92 12.43
C GLN A 105 17.16 10.43 12.30
N GLU A 106 17.83 10.93 11.28
CA GLU A 106 17.93 12.36 10.98
C GLU A 106 17.57 12.61 9.52
N GLU A 107 16.73 13.63 9.27
CA GLU A 107 16.52 14.16 7.94
C GLU A 107 17.74 14.99 7.54
N VAL A 108 18.36 14.64 6.42
CA VAL A 108 19.51 15.32 5.88
C VAL A 108 19.22 15.93 4.52
N THR A 109 19.90 17.04 4.23
CA THR A 109 19.82 17.71 2.94
C THR A 109 21.24 17.92 2.43
N PHE A 110 21.48 17.61 1.16
CA PHE A 110 22.75 17.78 0.52
C PHE A 110 22.60 18.20 -0.93
N ALA A 111 23.61 18.85 -1.50
CA ALA A 111 23.56 19.38 -2.85
C ALA A 111 24.41 18.51 -3.80
N ASN A 112 23.96 18.37 -5.03
CA ASN A 112 24.72 17.84 -6.15
C ASN A 112 24.52 18.80 -7.35
N GLY A 113 25.51 19.66 -7.58
CA GLY A 113 25.36 20.78 -8.50
C GLY A 113 24.20 21.69 -8.10
N ASN A 114 23.23 21.88 -8.99
CA ASN A 114 22.04 22.66 -8.76
C ASN A 114 20.88 21.86 -8.11
N ALA A 115 21.04 20.56 -7.93
CA ALA A 115 20.02 19.71 -7.32
C ALA A 115 20.18 19.67 -5.80
N VAL A 116 19.08 19.84 -5.08
CA VAL A 116 19.00 19.69 -3.63
C VAL A 116 18.33 18.35 -3.32
N LEU A 117 19.07 17.46 -2.73
CA LEU A 117 18.64 16.11 -2.38
C LEU A 117 18.27 16.04 -0.89
N LYS A 118 17.26 15.27 -0.56
CA LYS A 118 16.83 15.02 0.82
C LYS A 118 16.90 13.53 1.10
N GLY A 119 17.42 13.18 2.26
CA GLY A 119 17.57 11.80 2.68
C GLY A 119 17.26 11.61 4.15
N THR A 120 17.15 10.35 4.56
CA THR A 120 17.12 9.95 5.97
C THR A 120 18.41 9.23 6.30
N LEU A 121 19.17 9.80 7.22
CA LEU A 121 20.36 9.17 7.80
C LEU A 121 19.96 8.40 9.05
N THR A 122 20.15 7.09 9.02
CA THR A 122 19.93 6.18 10.16
C THR A 122 21.27 5.85 10.78
N MET A 123 21.43 6.11 12.08
CA MET A 123 22.70 5.98 12.80
C MET A 123 22.55 5.06 13.99
N PRO A 124 23.43 4.05 14.16
CA PRO A 124 23.49 3.24 15.38
C PRO A 124 23.62 4.10 16.64
N GLU A 125 23.17 3.58 17.78
CA GLU A 125 23.24 4.29 19.06
C GLU A 125 24.67 4.76 19.38
N ASN A 126 25.67 3.90 19.16
CA ASN A 126 27.08 4.18 19.41
C ASN A 126 27.83 4.62 18.13
N CYS A 127 27.26 5.50 17.35
CA CYS A 127 27.82 5.99 16.10
C CYS A 127 29.10 6.85 16.38
N SER A 128 30.15 6.58 15.63
CA SER A 128 31.43 7.30 15.69
C SER A 128 31.93 7.61 14.27
N ARG A 129 33.12 8.29 14.18
CA ARG A 129 33.75 8.56 12.87
C ARG A 129 34.19 7.29 12.13
N ASN A 130 34.36 6.18 12.84
CA ASN A 130 34.75 4.89 12.28
C ASN A 130 33.59 3.96 12.04
N THR A 131 32.33 4.41 12.27
CA THR A 131 31.15 3.61 12.00
C THR A 131 31.01 3.38 10.50
N PRO A 132 30.98 2.13 10.03
CA PRO A 132 30.74 1.86 8.61
C PRO A 132 29.38 2.41 8.19
N ALA A 133 29.30 2.88 6.95
CA ALA A 133 28.07 3.45 6.42
C ALA A 133 27.74 2.91 5.03
N LEU A 134 26.45 2.69 4.76
CA LEU A 134 25.92 2.30 3.47
C LEU A 134 25.07 3.44 2.91
N ILE A 135 25.21 3.71 1.62
CA ILE A 135 24.34 4.63 0.88
C ILE A 135 23.42 3.80 0.01
N MET A 136 22.12 3.99 0.15
CA MET A 136 21.08 3.36 -0.66
C MET A 136 20.50 4.38 -1.63
N VAL A 137 20.69 4.10 -2.91
CA VAL A 137 20.25 4.93 -4.02
C VAL A 137 19.03 4.27 -4.64
N THR A 138 17.95 5.04 -4.80
CA THR A 138 16.73 4.55 -5.44
C THR A 138 16.95 4.23 -6.92
N GLY A 139 16.12 3.34 -7.45
CA GLY A 139 16.13 3.00 -8.87
C GLY A 139 15.63 4.13 -9.76
N SER A 140 15.61 3.89 -11.08
CA SER A 140 15.10 4.84 -12.05
C SER A 140 13.60 5.06 -11.91
N GLY A 141 13.14 6.30 -12.16
CA GLY A 141 11.75 6.70 -12.09
C GLY A 141 11.42 7.52 -10.86
N LEU A 142 10.14 7.75 -10.63
CA LEU A 142 9.63 8.52 -9.49
C LEU A 142 9.55 7.61 -8.25
N GLN A 143 10.68 7.34 -7.64
CA GLN A 143 10.78 6.54 -6.42
C GLN A 143 10.93 7.45 -5.19
N ASN A 144 10.41 6.98 -4.05
CA ASN A 144 10.75 7.61 -2.78
C ASN A 144 12.00 6.94 -2.18
N ARG A 145 12.62 7.57 -1.17
CA ARG A 145 13.85 7.08 -0.51
C ARG A 145 13.74 5.70 0.15
N ASP A 146 12.55 5.15 0.27
CA ASP A 146 12.29 3.83 0.84
C ASP A 146 12.09 2.74 -0.22
N GLU A 147 12.15 3.09 -1.53
CA GLU A 147 11.80 2.19 -2.64
C GLU A 147 10.41 1.57 -2.40
N GLU A 148 9.45 2.40 -1.98
CA GLU A 148 8.16 1.92 -1.53
C GLU A 148 7.35 1.32 -2.68
N LEU A 149 7.02 0.04 -2.55
CA LEU A 149 6.20 -0.70 -3.50
C LEU A 149 5.14 -1.49 -2.72
N PHE A 150 3.86 -1.30 -3.06
CA PHE A 150 2.74 -1.95 -2.36
C PHE A 150 2.81 -1.78 -0.83
N GLU A 151 3.07 -0.59 -0.35
CA GLU A 151 3.24 -0.24 1.07
C GLU A 151 4.42 -0.98 1.77
N HIS A 152 5.22 -1.72 1.02
CA HIS A 152 6.49 -2.27 1.50
C HIS A 152 7.61 -1.25 1.29
N LYS A 153 8.45 -1.08 2.32
CA LYS A 153 9.55 -0.10 2.36
C LYS A 153 10.89 -0.80 2.51
N PRO A 154 11.41 -1.46 1.46
CA PRO A 154 12.58 -2.31 1.56
C PRO A 154 13.80 -1.56 2.08
N PHE A 155 14.05 -0.32 1.66
CA PHE A 155 15.20 0.44 2.17
C PHE A 155 15.06 0.82 3.65
N ALA A 156 13.84 1.08 4.14
CA ALA A 156 13.62 1.29 5.56
C ALA A 156 13.90 0.01 6.36
N VAL A 157 13.50 -1.16 5.87
CA VAL A 157 13.78 -2.47 6.49
C VAL A 157 15.27 -2.76 6.55
N ILE A 158 15.99 -2.52 5.43
CA ILE A 158 17.44 -2.71 5.37
C ILE A 158 18.15 -1.74 6.32
N ALA A 159 17.76 -0.47 6.35
CA ALA A 159 18.37 0.53 7.23
C ALA A 159 18.16 0.21 8.72
N ASP A 160 16.99 -0.31 9.11
CA ASP A 160 16.74 -0.79 10.48
C ASP A 160 17.68 -1.94 10.84
N ALA A 161 17.79 -2.94 9.97
CA ALA A 161 18.68 -4.09 10.20
C ALA A 161 20.15 -3.67 10.29
N LEU A 162 20.61 -2.77 9.42
CA LEU A 162 21.96 -2.23 9.43
C LEU A 162 22.25 -1.45 10.72
N ALA A 163 21.36 -0.57 11.13
CA ALA A 163 21.53 0.23 12.34
C ALA A 163 21.61 -0.64 13.60
N ARG A 164 20.81 -1.69 13.68
CA ARG A 164 20.89 -2.69 14.77
C ARG A 164 22.18 -3.49 14.74
N ALA A 165 22.81 -3.65 13.57
CA ALA A 165 24.10 -4.30 13.37
C ALA A 165 25.30 -3.35 13.51
N GLY A 166 25.09 -2.09 13.90
CA GLY A 166 26.17 -1.11 14.09
C GLY A 166 26.64 -0.42 12.82
N ILE A 167 25.85 -0.42 11.76
CA ILE A 167 26.16 0.18 10.45
C ILE A 167 25.20 1.34 10.20
N ALA A 168 25.73 2.52 9.88
CA ALA A 168 24.91 3.65 9.48
C ALA A 168 24.37 3.48 8.05
N ALA A 169 23.22 4.09 7.75
CA ALA A 169 22.61 4.01 6.43
C ALA A 169 22.01 5.35 6.00
N LEU A 170 22.31 5.79 4.79
CA LEU A 170 21.68 6.93 4.14
C LEU A 170 20.74 6.42 3.03
N ARG A 171 19.48 6.81 3.08
CA ARG A 171 18.46 6.58 2.06
C ARG A 171 18.07 7.92 1.42
N TYR A 172 18.07 8.04 0.10
CA TYR A 172 17.68 9.28 -0.60
C TYR A 172 17.14 9.03 -1.99
#